data_4c34d8fcc8bca3001643123e9e32ac94
#
_entry.id   4c34d8fcc8bca3001643123e9e32ac94
#
_cell.length_a   1.000
_cell.length_b   1.000
_cell.length_c   1.000
_cell.angle_alpha   90.00
_cell.angle_beta   90.00
_cell.angle_gamma   90.00
#
_symmetry.space_group_name_H-M   'P 1'
#
loop_
_entity.id
_entity.type
_entity.pdbx_description
1 polymer ?
#
loop_
_entity_poly.entity_id
_entity_poly.type
_entity_poly.pdbx_seq_one_letter_code
_entity_poly.pdbx_strand_id
1 'polypeptide(L)'
;MTTWLQYAIAFVVFCHGFIYVRIGSVLPGRIPEWEGNSWLLGNTVVGDRLSALIVGLHVIAGIGTVATAVAIGLAPQFPGWWRPLAIGSAAVGIAAFAIFWDGQTQFLLQEGVIGAVISLTLLVGAIAFREAFK
;
A
#
# COMPACT_ATOMS: atom_id res chain seq x y z
N MET A 1 -6.90 -22.06 -9.99
CA MET A 1 -7.18 -21.76 -8.56
C MET A 1 -8.67 -21.89 -8.32
N THR A 2 -9.12 -22.37 -7.15
CA THR A 2 -10.55 -22.48 -6.83
C THR A 2 -11.18 -21.10 -6.69
N THR A 3 -12.37 -20.91 -7.24
CA THR A 3 -13.07 -19.60 -7.30
C THR A 3 -13.23 -18.95 -5.93
N TRP A 4 -13.53 -19.73 -4.87
CA TRP A 4 -13.67 -19.19 -3.52
C TRP A 4 -12.36 -18.60 -2.98
N LEU A 5 -11.22 -19.22 -3.26
CA LEU A 5 -9.92 -18.73 -2.83
C LEU A 5 -9.56 -17.40 -3.52
N GLN A 6 -9.91 -17.26 -4.80
CA GLN A 6 -9.77 -16.04 -5.57
C GLN A 6 -10.53 -14.89 -4.92
N TYR A 7 -11.80 -15.10 -4.56
CA TYR A 7 -12.61 -14.09 -3.89
C TYR A 7 -12.12 -13.78 -2.46
N ALA A 8 -11.64 -14.78 -1.73
CA ALA A 8 -11.05 -14.55 -0.41
C ALA A 8 -9.80 -13.66 -0.51
N ILE A 9 -8.91 -13.92 -1.47
CA ILE A 9 -7.73 -13.08 -1.72
C ILE A 9 -8.16 -11.67 -2.14
N ALA A 10 -9.10 -11.55 -3.09
CA ALA A 10 -9.63 -10.26 -3.50
C ALA A 10 -10.18 -9.46 -2.33
N PHE A 11 -10.92 -10.08 -1.43
CA PHE A 11 -11.47 -9.46 -0.23
C PHE A 11 -10.37 -8.95 0.72
N VAL A 12 -9.35 -9.76 1.00
CA VAL A 12 -8.21 -9.35 1.86
C VAL A 12 -7.47 -8.17 1.24
N VAL A 13 -7.20 -8.22 -0.07
CA VAL A 13 -6.54 -7.13 -0.79
C VAL A 13 -7.41 -5.86 -0.79
N PHE A 14 -8.72 -6.01 -0.94
CA PHE A 14 -9.67 -4.89 -0.85
C PHE A 14 -9.62 -4.21 0.52
N CYS A 15 -9.71 -5.00 1.60
CA CYS A 15 -9.63 -4.46 2.96
C CYS A 15 -8.30 -3.73 3.21
N HIS A 16 -7.20 -4.28 2.72
CA HIS A 16 -5.90 -3.64 2.82
C HIS A 16 -5.86 -2.29 2.09
N GLY A 17 -6.37 -2.22 0.86
CA GLY A 17 -6.45 -0.96 0.11
C GLY A 17 -7.31 0.09 0.79
N PHE A 18 -8.44 -0.32 1.38
CA PHE A 18 -9.33 0.56 2.13
C PHE A 18 -8.64 1.13 3.39
N ILE A 19 -7.87 0.29 4.10
CA ILE A 19 -7.08 0.71 5.26
C ILE A 19 -6.03 1.76 4.84
N TYR A 20 -5.35 1.57 3.70
CA TYR A 20 -4.39 2.54 3.17
C TYR A 20 -5.02 3.91 2.96
N VAL A 21 -6.18 3.98 2.28
CA VAL A 21 -6.89 5.24 2.06
C VAL A 21 -7.24 5.91 3.39
N ARG A 22 -7.76 5.14 4.34
CA ARG A 22 -8.16 5.67 5.65
C ARG A 22 -6.96 6.13 6.47
N ILE A 23 -5.90 5.34 6.54
CA ILE A 23 -4.71 5.68 7.31
C ILE A 23 -4.03 6.91 6.70
N GLY A 24 -3.81 6.94 5.40
CA GLY A 24 -3.18 8.06 4.72
C GLY A 24 -3.88 9.39 4.95
N SER A 25 -5.23 9.38 5.02
CA SER A 25 -6.02 10.60 5.26
C SER A 25 -5.99 11.10 6.72
N VAL A 26 -5.51 10.28 7.66
CA VAL A 26 -5.65 10.55 9.09
C VAL A 26 -4.31 10.72 9.81
N LEU A 27 -3.22 10.13 9.29
CA LEU A 27 -1.94 10.03 9.99
C LEU A 27 -1.14 11.34 10.16
N PRO A 28 -1.08 12.28 9.20
CA PRO A 28 -0.22 13.45 9.34
C PRO A 28 -0.61 14.44 10.44
N GLY A 29 -1.27 14.07 11.45
CA GLY A 29 -1.62 14.92 12.60
C GLY A 29 -1.92 14.10 13.85
N ARG A 30 -1.74 12.80 13.78
CA ARG A 30 -2.15 11.88 14.85
C ARG A 30 -1.03 11.05 15.48
N ILE A 31 0.19 11.12 14.98
CA ILE A 31 1.33 10.57 15.69
C ILE A 31 1.90 11.72 16.52
N PRO A 32 1.64 11.76 17.85
CA PRO A 32 2.01 12.93 18.69
C PRO A 32 3.51 13.20 18.73
N GLU A 33 4.32 12.26 18.33
CA GLU A 33 5.77 12.28 18.42
C GLU A 33 6.45 12.30 17.04
N TRP A 34 5.66 12.38 15.94
CA TRP A 34 6.23 12.52 14.61
C TRP A 34 6.67 13.97 14.38
N GLU A 35 7.95 14.15 14.23
CA GLU A 35 8.57 15.48 14.07
C GLU A 35 8.39 16.09 12.67
N GLY A 36 7.65 15.43 11.78
CA GLY A 36 7.41 15.91 10.41
C GLY A 36 8.64 15.82 9.50
N ASN A 37 9.55 14.90 9.78
CA ASN A 37 10.72 14.61 8.99
C ASN A 37 10.66 13.19 8.41
N SER A 38 11.54 12.90 7.45
CA SER A 38 11.67 11.60 6.78
C SER A 38 13.14 11.20 6.78
N TRP A 39 13.43 9.96 7.16
CA TRP A 39 14.80 9.44 7.09
C TRP A 39 15.36 9.47 5.67
N LEU A 40 14.50 9.25 4.67
CA LEU A 40 14.88 9.19 3.26
C LEU A 40 15.07 10.58 2.64
N LEU A 41 14.19 11.53 2.96
CA LEU A 41 14.19 12.87 2.38
C LEU A 41 14.95 13.88 3.25
N GLY A 42 15.28 13.51 4.50
CA GLY A 42 15.91 14.39 5.47
C GLY A 42 15.11 15.68 5.62
N ASN A 43 15.81 16.82 5.61
CA ASN A 43 15.22 18.13 5.76
C ASN A 43 14.85 18.81 4.43
N THR A 44 14.90 18.10 3.30
CA THR A 44 14.58 18.70 2.00
C THR A 44 13.09 18.91 1.79
N VAL A 45 12.25 18.03 2.39
CA VAL A 45 10.80 18.13 2.38
C VAL A 45 10.31 17.90 3.80
N VAL A 46 9.71 18.90 4.41
CA VAL A 46 9.27 18.87 5.82
C VAL A 46 7.88 19.47 5.99
N GLY A 47 7.27 19.21 7.15
CA GLY A 47 6.00 19.80 7.56
C GLY A 47 4.85 19.46 6.62
N ASP A 48 4.03 20.45 6.26
CA ASP A 48 2.81 20.26 5.48
C ASP A 48 3.06 19.66 4.09
N ARG A 49 4.21 19.94 3.47
CA ARG A 49 4.57 19.38 2.15
C ARG A 49 4.85 17.89 2.24
N LEU A 50 5.55 17.48 3.28
CA LEU A 50 5.81 16.06 3.54
C LEU A 50 4.49 15.35 3.87
N SER A 51 3.66 15.95 4.71
CA SER A 51 2.33 15.42 5.05
C SER A 51 1.46 15.24 3.81
N ALA A 52 1.40 16.24 2.93
CA ALA A 52 0.64 16.15 1.67
C ALA A 52 1.16 15.06 0.75
N LEU A 53 2.49 14.89 0.64
CA LEU A 53 3.12 13.83 -0.14
C LEU A 53 2.75 12.45 0.40
N ILE A 54 2.83 12.26 1.72
CA ILE A 54 2.49 11.01 2.39
C ILE A 54 1.01 10.65 2.16
N VAL A 55 0.10 11.61 2.40
CA VAL A 55 -1.34 11.41 2.14
C VAL A 55 -1.58 11.03 0.69
N GLY A 56 -0.99 11.76 -0.25
CA GLY A 56 -1.13 11.48 -1.69
C GLY A 56 -0.67 10.07 -2.06
N LEU A 57 0.49 9.65 -1.59
CA LEU A 57 1.03 8.32 -1.86
C LEU A 57 0.17 7.20 -1.25
N HIS A 58 -0.33 7.38 -0.02
CA HIS A 58 -1.22 6.40 0.61
C HIS A 58 -2.55 6.29 -0.11
N VAL A 59 -3.14 7.40 -0.54
CA VAL A 59 -4.38 7.40 -1.33
C VAL A 59 -4.16 6.70 -2.67
N ILE A 60 -3.08 6.99 -3.38
CA ILE A 60 -2.75 6.34 -4.66
C ILE A 60 -2.52 4.84 -4.45
N ALA A 61 -1.73 4.45 -3.44
CA ALA A 61 -1.51 3.05 -3.09
C ALA A 61 -2.83 2.34 -2.76
N GLY A 62 -3.68 2.97 -1.96
CA GLY A 62 -4.98 2.42 -1.56
C GLY A 62 -5.92 2.22 -2.74
N ILE A 63 -6.08 3.23 -3.60
CA ILE A 63 -6.90 3.13 -4.82
C ILE A 63 -6.36 2.04 -5.75
N GLY A 64 -5.04 1.98 -5.96
CA GLY A 64 -4.40 0.95 -6.78
C GLY A 64 -4.59 -0.45 -6.21
N THR A 65 -4.55 -0.60 -4.89
CA THR A 65 -4.77 -1.88 -4.20
C THR A 65 -6.24 -2.31 -4.29
N VAL A 66 -7.21 -1.39 -4.15
CA VAL A 66 -8.62 -1.67 -4.40
C VAL A 66 -8.86 -2.08 -5.85
N ALA A 67 -8.27 -1.37 -6.80
CA ALA A 67 -8.34 -1.74 -8.22
C ALA A 67 -7.74 -3.13 -8.48
N THR A 68 -6.65 -3.48 -7.80
CA THR A 68 -6.05 -4.82 -7.83
C THR A 68 -7.04 -5.87 -7.33
N ALA A 69 -7.72 -5.62 -6.21
CA ALA A 69 -8.72 -6.53 -5.66
C ALA A 69 -9.88 -6.77 -6.64
N VAL A 70 -10.38 -5.70 -7.26
CA VAL A 70 -11.42 -5.79 -8.30
C VAL A 70 -10.92 -6.60 -9.50
N ALA A 71 -9.70 -6.34 -9.97
CA ALA A 71 -9.10 -7.07 -11.08
C ALA A 71 -8.89 -8.56 -10.77
N ILE A 72 -8.54 -8.92 -9.51
CA ILE A 72 -8.49 -10.31 -9.06
C ILE A 72 -9.91 -10.93 -9.08
N GLY A 73 -10.89 -10.25 -8.52
CA GLY A 73 -12.29 -10.73 -8.49
C GLY A 73 -12.88 -10.94 -9.88
N LEU A 74 -12.51 -10.10 -10.84
CA LEU A 74 -12.97 -10.12 -12.24
C LEU A 74 -11.94 -10.77 -13.18
N ALA A 75 -10.96 -11.51 -12.69
CA ALA A 75 -9.90 -12.07 -13.51
C ALA A 75 -10.39 -12.93 -14.69
N PRO A 76 -11.50 -13.68 -14.58
CA PRO A 76 -12.03 -14.42 -15.74
C PRO A 76 -12.48 -13.51 -16.89
N GLN A 77 -12.91 -12.27 -16.61
CA GLN A 77 -13.35 -11.30 -17.61
C GLN A 77 -12.19 -10.43 -18.11
N PHE A 78 -11.21 -10.17 -17.25
CA PHE A 78 -10.06 -9.28 -17.51
C PHE A 78 -8.74 -9.98 -17.14
N PRO A 79 -8.33 -11.01 -17.88
CA PRO A 79 -7.15 -11.80 -17.56
C PRO A 79 -5.88 -10.92 -17.59
N GLY A 80 -5.06 -11.07 -16.56
CA GLY A 80 -3.75 -10.40 -16.48
C GLY A 80 -3.73 -8.97 -15.95
N TRP A 81 -4.87 -8.29 -15.83
CA TRP A 81 -4.94 -6.89 -15.35
C TRP A 81 -4.54 -6.73 -13.89
N TRP A 82 -4.82 -7.74 -13.07
CA TRP A 82 -4.51 -7.71 -11.65
C TRP A 82 -3.01 -7.51 -11.36
N ARG A 83 -2.16 -8.07 -12.21
CA ARG A 83 -0.72 -8.13 -11.98
C ARG A 83 -0.03 -6.75 -12.07
N PRO A 84 -0.15 -5.96 -13.15
CA PRO A 84 0.44 -4.63 -13.20
C PRO A 84 -0.14 -3.69 -12.12
N LEU A 85 -1.43 -3.84 -11.78
CA LEU A 85 -2.05 -3.08 -10.70
C LEU A 85 -1.45 -3.46 -9.34
N ALA A 86 -1.27 -4.77 -9.06
CA ALA A 86 -0.64 -5.25 -7.84
C ALA A 86 0.81 -4.74 -7.70
N ILE A 87 1.61 -4.84 -8.76
CA ILE A 87 2.99 -4.37 -8.76
C ILE A 87 3.04 -2.86 -8.53
N GLY A 88 2.25 -2.09 -9.27
CA GLY A 88 2.23 -0.63 -9.16
C GLY A 88 1.78 -0.16 -7.78
N SER A 89 0.64 -0.67 -7.28
CA SER A 89 0.11 -0.27 -5.97
C SER A 89 1.02 -0.67 -4.82
N ALA A 90 1.61 -1.87 -4.88
CA ALA A 90 2.54 -2.34 -3.87
C ALA A 90 3.83 -1.52 -3.84
N ALA A 91 4.38 -1.17 -5.01
CA ALA A 91 5.56 -0.30 -5.10
C ALA A 91 5.30 1.08 -4.50
N VAL A 92 4.14 1.69 -4.80
CA VAL A 92 3.75 2.98 -4.21
C VAL A 92 3.54 2.85 -2.70
N GLY A 93 2.93 1.77 -2.22
CA GLY A 93 2.73 1.54 -0.78
C GLY A 93 4.03 1.38 -0.01
N ILE A 94 5.01 0.66 -0.57
CA ILE A 94 6.36 0.53 0.01
C ILE A 94 7.09 1.88 0.01
N ALA A 95 6.99 2.63 -1.09
CA ALA A 95 7.58 3.97 -1.17
C ALA A 95 6.95 4.94 -0.17
N ALA A 96 5.63 4.89 -0.01
CA ALA A 96 4.92 5.70 0.98
C ALA A 96 5.41 5.42 2.39
N PHE A 97 5.57 4.15 2.77
CA PHE A 97 6.14 3.78 4.07
C PHE A 97 7.58 4.27 4.22
N ALA A 98 8.45 4.04 3.23
CA ALA A 98 9.84 4.45 3.27
C ALA A 98 10.02 5.97 3.40
N ILE A 99 9.12 6.76 2.81
CA ILE A 99 9.11 8.21 2.93
C ILE A 99 8.56 8.66 4.29
N PHE A 100 7.54 7.95 4.80
CA PHE A 100 6.92 8.29 6.08
C PHE A 100 7.78 7.94 7.29
N TRP A 101 8.58 6.89 7.20
CA TRP A 101 9.42 6.46 8.31
C TRP A 101 10.46 7.53 8.67
N ASP A 102 10.51 7.89 9.95
CA ASP A 102 11.45 8.89 10.50
C ASP A 102 12.83 8.30 10.87
N GLY A 103 13.01 6.99 10.73
CA GLY A 103 14.22 6.26 11.09
C GLY A 103 14.19 5.65 12.49
N GLN A 104 13.13 5.87 13.27
CA GLN A 104 13.00 5.35 14.62
C GLN A 104 12.25 4.02 14.64
N THR A 105 12.85 2.98 15.19
CA THR A 105 12.24 1.64 15.21
C THR A 105 11.07 1.50 16.18
N GLN A 106 10.99 2.36 17.19
CA GLN A 106 9.93 2.33 18.20
C GLN A 106 8.54 2.67 17.64
N PHE A 107 8.47 3.42 16.54
CA PHE A 107 7.21 3.85 15.91
C PHE A 107 6.84 3.06 14.66
N LEU A 108 7.62 2.08 14.24
CA LEU A 108 7.41 1.32 13.01
C LEU A 108 5.96 0.80 12.82
N LEU A 109 5.33 0.33 13.90
CA LEU A 109 3.93 -0.15 13.83
C LEU A 109 2.94 0.97 13.54
N GLN A 110 3.17 2.14 14.12
CA GLN A 110 2.32 3.32 13.94
C GLN A 110 2.52 3.95 12.57
N GLU A 111 3.74 3.89 12.06
CA GLU A 111 4.13 4.39 10.74
C GLU A 111 3.75 3.46 9.57
N GLY A 112 3.16 2.31 9.87
CA GLY A 112 2.55 1.48 8.84
C GLY A 112 3.42 0.32 8.32
N VAL A 113 4.38 -0.18 9.09
CA VAL A 113 5.22 -1.32 8.71
C VAL A 113 4.39 -2.55 8.31
N ILE A 114 3.25 -2.80 8.96
CA ILE A 114 2.35 -3.91 8.61
C ILE A 114 1.84 -3.72 7.18
N GLY A 115 1.44 -2.51 6.81
CA GLY A 115 1.02 -2.18 5.44
C GLY A 115 2.13 -2.41 4.43
N ALA A 116 3.37 -2.02 4.76
CA ALA A 116 4.53 -2.25 3.91
C ALA A 116 4.83 -3.75 3.72
N VAL A 117 4.73 -4.56 4.78
CA VAL A 117 4.90 -6.02 4.70
C VAL A 117 3.83 -6.67 3.82
N ILE A 118 2.56 -6.25 3.95
CA ILE A 118 1.48 -6.76 3.09
C ILE A 118 1.73 -6.34 1.63
N SER A 119 2.15 -5.11 1.39
CA SER A 119 2.50 -4.61 0.04
C SER A 119 3.69 -5.39 -0.55
N LEU A 120 4.71 -5.69 0.24
CA LEU A 120 5.83 -6.51 -0.20
C LEU A 120 5.37 -7.93 -0.55
N THR A 121 4.50 -8.51 0.26
CA THR A 121 3.91 -9.84 -0.01
C THR A 121 3.10 -9.83 -1.31
N LEU A 122 2.31 -8.79 -1.54
CA LEU A 122 1.54 -8.61 -2.78
C LEU A 122 2.47 -8.47 -4.00
N LEU A 123 3.54 -7.70 -3.87
CA LEU A 123 4.55 -7.52 -4.92
C LEU A 123 5.23 -8.84 -5.29
N VAL A 124 5.73 -9.56 -4.29
CA VAL A 124 6.38 -10.86 -4.47
C VAL A 124 5.39 -11.87 -5.08
N GLY A 125 4.18 -11.90 -4.57
CA GLY A 125 3.10 -12.75 -5.11
C GLY A 125 2.80 -12.45 -6.58
N ALA A 126 2.70 -11.17 -6.96
CA ALA A 126 2.44 -10.76 -8.34
C ALA A 126 3.60 -11.10 -9.30
N ILE A 127 4.83 -11.13 -8.79
CA ILE A 127 6.00 -11.52 -9.59
C ILE A 127 6.10 -13.05 -9.71
N ALA A 128 5.92 -13.77 -8.61
CA ALA A 128 6.12 -15.22 -8.54
C ALA A 128 4.97 -16.02 -9.19
N PHE A 129 3.74 -15.57 -9.00
CA PHE A 129 2.53 -16.30 -9.43
C PHE A 129 1.88 -15.69 -10.66
N ARG A 130 2.61 -15.62 -11.77
CA ARG A 130 2.16 -15.00 -13.03
C ARG A 130 0.84 -15.54 -13.56
N GLU A 131 0.57 -16.81 -13.29
CA GLU A 131 -0.54 -17.59 -13.86
C GLU A 131 -1.69 -17.82 -12.86
N ALA A 132 -1.63 -17.20 -11.66
CA ALA A 132 -2.51 -17.56 -10.56
C ALA A 132 -3.99 -17.25 -10.81
N PHE A 133 -4.28 -16.20 -11.56
CA PHE A 133 -5.64 -15.71 -11.84
C PHE A 133 -5.83 -15.58 -13.37
N LYS A 134 -5.83 -16.73 -14.02
CA LYS A 134 -6.24 -16.87 -15.43
C LYS A 134 -7.69 -17.32 -15.53
#